data_0653bd898e062c9458cc07b656e59ac4
#
_entry.id   0653bd898e062c9458cc07b656e59ac4
#
_cell.length_a   1.000
_cell.length_b   1.000
_cell.length_c   1.000
_cell.angle_alpha   90.00
_cell.angle_beta   90.00
_cell.angle_gamma   90.00
#
_symmetry.space_group_name_H-M   'P 1'
#
loop_
_entity.id
_entity.type
_entity.pdbx_description
1 polymer ?
#
loop_
_entity_poly.entity_id
_entity_poly.type
_entity_poly.pdbx_seq_one_letter_code
_entity_poly.pdbx_strand_id
1 'polypeptide(L)'
;DALRRFHEMPMPTHWAPEGINDLDFDKIRYYLAHGTAPYKSWEDVPDDVKRTFERLGVPEQERAFLAGVDAQYDSETAYNNMREELSKQGVIFVNSTEGLREYEHIFRPWFGKVIPVNDNKFSALNHAAFSGGSFIYVPKGVKLSQPLQAYFRINSESMGQFERTLIIADEGAELMYMEGCTAPKYDSATLHSGVVELVALKGAKIQYVTVQNWATNVYNLVIQRGLAMEDAEIRWIDCNIGSGLTMKYPAVVLQGRRARGEVISISLAHSGQLQDTGARMIHAAPETTSNIVAKSISIGEGRASYRGEVNVLKGMKGCKNNTECDALLINATSRTDTYPAISVNGNASAVQHEASVSQVDEEMLFYMQQRGLTRAQAMSLAVNGFINDLVKEFPMEYSVELRRLIDLEMEDSIG
;
A
#
# COMPACT_ATOMS: atom_id res chain seq x y z
N ASP A 1 3.87 8.82 -25.44
CA ASP A 1 5.18 8.22 -25.13
C ASP A 1 5.06 7.03 -24.16
N ALA A 2 4.26 7.14 -23.09
CA ALA A 2 4.09 6.08 -22.09
C ALA A 2 3.50 4.79 -22.69
N LEU A 3 2.43 4.88 -23.48
CA LEU A 3 1.82 3.73 -24.15
C LEU A 3 2.82 3.00 -25.08
N ARG A 4 3.61 3.75 -25.83
CA ARG A 4 4.67 3.17 -26.68
C ARG A 4 5.68 2.39 -25.84
N ARG A 5 6.13 2.99 -24.72
CA ARG A 5 7.06 2.31 -23.77
C ARG A 5 6.46 1.06 -23.17
N PHE A 6 5.18 1.08 -22.81
CA PHE A 6 4.48 -0.11 -22.31
C PHE A 6 4.55 -1.27 -23.31
N HIS A 7 4.33 -1.01 -24.59
CA HIS A 7 4.42 -2.05 -25.63
C HIS A 7 5.86 -2.51 -25.88
N GLU A 8 6.83 -1.60 -25.83
CA GLU A 8 8.26 -1.92 -26.05
C GLU A 8 8.90 -2.71 -24.90
N MET A 9 8.46 -2.47 -23.65
CA MET A 9 9.00 -3.14 -22.46
C MET A 9 8.54 -4.60 -22.37
N PRO A 10 9.45 -5.57 -22.18
CA PRO A 10 9.05 -6.95 -21.95
C PRO A 10 8.33 -7.12 -20.61
N MET A 11 7.54 -8.20 -20.49
CA MET A 11 7.03 -8.63 -19.19
C MET A 11 8.21 -8.99 -18.27
N PRO A 12 8.16 -8.61 -16.98
CA PRO A 12 9.28 -8.80 -16.05
C PRO A 12 9.39 -10.24 -15.51
N THR A 13 9.28 -11.24 -16.38
CA THR A 13 9.21 -12.68 -16.04
C THR A 13 10.41 -13.22 -15.30
N HIS A 14 11.55 -12.51 -15.38
CA HIS A 14 12.78 -12.93 -14.72
C HIS A 14 12.80 -12.65 -13.20
N TRP A 15 11.88 -11.84 -12.70
CA TRP A 15 11.74 -11.56 -11.27
C TRP A 15 10.29 -11.53 -10.79
N ALA A 16 9.31 -11.29 -11.67
CA ALA A 16 7.90 -11.28 -11.30
C ALA A 16 7.40 -12.68 -10.89
N PRO A 17 6.38 -12.75 -10.05
CA PRO A 17 5.80 -14.02 -9.63
C PRO A 17 5.16 -14.77 -10.79
N GLU A 18 5.04 -16.09 -10.64
CA GLU A 18 4.24 -16.91 -11.54
C GLU A 18 2.81 -16.39 -11.65
N GLY A 19 2.18 -16.54 -12.80
CA GLY A 19 0.81 -16.04 -13.04
C GLY A 19 0.75 -14.60 -13.56
N ILE A 20 1.83 -13.81 -13.53
CA ILE A 20 1.80 -12.44 -14.10
C ILE A 20 1.53 -12.46 -15.63
N ASN A 21 1.90 -13.52 -16.32
CA ASN A 21 1.68 -13.69 -17.75
C ASN A 21 0.25 -14.09 -18.11
N ASP A 22 -0.56 -14.50 -17.13
CA ASP A 22 -1.95 -14.88 -17.34
C ASP A 22 -2.87 -13.64 -17.46
N LEU A 23 -2.36 -12.47 -17.11
CA LEU A 23 -3.07 -11.21 -17.26
C LEU A 23 -3.11 -10.79 -18.73
N ASP A 24 -4.30 -10.84 -19.31
CA ASP A 24 -4.59 -10.41 -20.68
C ASP A 24 -4.99 -8.93 -20.71
N PHE A 25 -4.06 -8.07 -21.08
CA PHE A 25 -4.27 -6.63 -21.14
C PHE A 25 -5.32 -6.19 -22.18
N ASP A 26 -5.59 -7.00 -23.21
CA ASP A 26 -6.56 -6.68 -24.23
C ASP A 26 -8.03 -6.88 -23.74
N LYS A 27 -8.21 -7.63 -22.65
CA LYS A 27 -9.50 -7.85 -22.01
C LYS A 27 -9.82 -6.85 -20.92
N ILE A 28 -8.87 -6.01 -20.52
CA ILE A 28 -9.05 -5.02 -19.46
C ILE A 28 -9.74 -3.78 -20.03
N ARG A 29 -10.78 -3.33 -19.36
CA ARG A 29 -11.41 -2.03 -19.62
C ARG A 29 -10.63 -0.93 -18.90
N TYR A 30 -10.00 -0.04 -19.62
CA TYR A 30 -9.07 0.96 -19.10
C TYR A 30 -9.72 2.19 -18.48
N TYR A 31 -10.97 2.49 -18.86
CA TYR A 31 -11.68 3.66 -18.34
C TYR A 31 -13.19 3.46 -18.40
N LEU A 32 -13.87 3.88 -17.34
CA LEU A 32 -15.32 3.92 -17.24
C LEU A 32 -15.74 5.25 -16.61
N ALA A 33 -16.39 6.11 -17.39
CA ALA A 33 -16.95 7.36 -16.89
C ALA A 33 -18.28 7.12 -16.19
N HIS A 34 -18.47 7.74 -15.03
CA HIS A 34 -19.76 7.77 -14.33
C HIS A 34 -20.59 9.01 -14.67
N GLY A 35 -19.98 10.01 -15.32
CA GLY A 35 -20.68 11.17 -15.91
C GLY A 35 -21.21 12.19 -14.91
N THR A 36 -20.86 12.12 -13.64
CA THR A 36 -21.26 13.06 -12.59
C THR A 36 -20.04 13.72 -11.96
N ALA A 37 -20.13 15.04 -11.69
CA ALA A 37 -19.11 15.70 -10.89
C ALA A 37 -19.08 15.12 -9.46
N PRO A 38 -17.93 15.11 -8.77
CA PRO A 38 -17.82 14.61 -7.40
C PRO A 38 -18.80 15.33 -6.46
N TYR A 39 -19.50 14.57 -5.64
CA TYR A 39 -20.36 15.11 -4.61
C TYR A 39 -19.52 15.75 -3.51
N LYS A 40 -19.94 16.91 -3.00
CA LYS A 40 -19.25 17.64 -1.91
C LYS A 40 -19.90 17.41 -0.54
N SER A 41 -21.16 16.96 -0.53
CA SER A 41 -21.87 16.57 0.68
C SER A 41 -22.17 15.06 0.63
N TRP A 42 -21.98 14.37 1.75
CA TRP A 42 -22.34 12.96 1.87
C TRP A 42 -23.82 12.70 1.67
N GLU A 43 -24.67 13.68 2.03
CA GLU A 43 -26.12 13.57 1.87
C GLU A 43 -26.53 13.47 0.40
N ASP A 44 -25.75 14.06 -0.51
CA ASP A 44 -26.01 14.07 -1.94
C ASP A 44 -25.50 12.80 -2.66
N VAL A 45 -24.68 11.97 -1.99
CA VAL A 45 -24.13 10.73 -2.56
C VAL A 45 -25.26 9.71 -2.73
N PRO A 46 -25.37 9.02 -3.88
CA PRO A 46 -26.38 7.98 -4.10
C PRO A 46 -26.34 6.83 -3.07
N ASP A 47 -27.50 6.31 -2.72
CA ASP A 47 -27.62 5.28 -1.65
C ASP A 47 -26.88 3.98 -1.93
N ASP A 48 -26.70 3.60 -3.19
CA ASP A 48 -25.91 2.44 -3.60
C ASP A 48 -24.41 2.65 -3.33
N VAL A 49 -23.91 3.85 -3.56
CA VAL A 49 -22.55 4.26 -3.22
C VAL A 49 -22.39 4.36 -1.70
N LYS A 50 -23.36 4.99 -0.98
CA LYS A 50 -23.37 5.03 0.50
C LYS A 50 -23.31 3.65 1.11
N ARG A 51 -24.20 2.74 0.71
CA ARG A 51 -24.21 1.34 1.19
C ARG A 51 -22.90 0.61 0.93
N THR A 52 -22.22 0.95 -0.17
CA THR A 52 -20.91 0.41 -0.48
C THR A 52 -19.88 0.81 0.57
N PHE A 53 -19.81 2.09 0.94
CA PHE A 53 -18.89 2.58 1.97
C PHE A 53 -19.25 2.10 3.38
N GLU A 54 -20.54 1.91 3.68
CA GLU A 54 -21.02 1.29 4.92
C GLU A 54 -20.55 -0.16 5.05
N ARG A 55 -20.58 -0.92 3.94
CA ARG A 55 -20.07 -2.30 3.90
C ARG A 55 -18.56 -2.39 4.06
N LEU A 56 -17.83 -1.33 3.71
CA LEU A 56 -16.39 -1.19 3.90
C LEU A 56 -15.99 -0.84 5.33
N GLY A 57 -16.98 -0.77 6.25
CA GLY A 57 -16.72 -0.48 7.67
C GLY A 57 -16.38 0.99 7.94
N VAL A 58 -16.78 1.92 7.06
CA VAL A 58 -16.63 3.36 7.34
C VAL A 58 -17.87 3.86 8.07
N PRO A 59 -17.89 3.82 9.41
CA PRO A 59 -18.99 4.37 10.20
C PRO A 59 -19.11 5.87 9.96
N GLU A 60 -20.34 6.37 10.00
CA GLU A 60 -20.62 7.80 9.83
C GLU A 60 -19.87 8.68 10.84
N GLN A 61 -19.60 8.12 12.03
CA GLN A 61 -18.85 8.78 13.10
C GLN A 61 -17.35 8.92 12.78
N GLU A 62 -16.73 7.98 12.04
CA GLU A 62 -15.32 8.06 11.64
C GLU A 62 -15.09 9.18 10.63
N ARG A 63 -16.04 9.43 9.75
CA ARG A 63 -16.00 10.55 8.78
C ARG A 63 -15.94 11.91 9.48
N ALA A 64 -16.52 12.03 10.65
CA ALA A 64 -16.48 13.26 11.46
C ALA A 64 -15.08 13.54 12.06
N PHE A 65 -14.22 12.53 12.20
CA PHE A 65 -12.88 12.65 12.79
C PHE A 65 -11.76 12.84 11.76
N LEU A 66 -12.03 12.62 10.48
CA LEU A 66 -11.03 12.77 9.43
C LEU A 66 -10.79 14.24 9.07
N ALA A 67 -9.57 14.54 8.63
CA ALA A 67 -9.21 15.86 8.11
C ALA A 67 -9.79 16.09 6.71
N GLY A 68 -9.99 15.04 5.95
CA GLY A 68 -10.61 15.03 4.64
C GLY A 68 -10.79 13.61 4.13
N VAL A 69 -11.74 13.42 3.22
CA VAL A 69 -12.10 12.12 2.62
C VAL A 69 -12.20 12.26 1.11
N ASP A 70 -11.60 11.34 0.38
CA ASP A 70 -11.78 11.13 -1.06
C ASP A 70 -12.33 9.72 -1.30
N ALA A 71 -13.29 9.58 -2.20
CA ALA A 71 -13.88 8.30 -2.51
C ALA A 71 -13.94 8.12 -4.03
N GLN A 72 -13.10 7.23 -4.53
CA GLN A 72 -13.03 6.88 -5.94
C GLN A 72 -13.76 5.56 -6.22
N TYR A 73 -14.50 5.57 -7.31
CA TYR A 73 -15.29 4.46 -7.79
C TYR A 73 -14.90 4.17 -9.25
N ASP A 74 -14.37 2.97 -9.52
CA ASP A 74 -13.76 2.63 -10.81
C ASP A 74 -12.73 3.68 -11.27
N SER A 75 -13.04 4.52 -12.24
CA SER A 75 -12.11 5.48 -12.82
C SER A 75 -12.25 6.93 -12.33
N GLU A 76 -13.26 7.24 -11.54
CA GLU A 76 -13.58 8.64 -11.17
C GLU A 76 -13.84 8.81 -9.68
N THR A 77 -13.50 9.98 -9.15
CA THR A 77 -13.85 10.37 -7.79
C THR A 77 -15.35 10.63 -7.68
N ALA A 78 -16.02 9.89 -6.81
CA ALA A 78 -17.45 10.06 -6.52
C ALA A 78 -17.69 11.10 -5.40
N TYR A 79 -16.81 11.20 -4.43
CA TYR A 79 -16.96 12.11 -3.30
C TYR A 79 -15.60 12.65 -2.87
N ASN A 80 -15.50 13.96 -2.61
CA ASN A 80 -14.32 14.59 -2.04
C ASN A 80 -14.73 15.71 -1.08
N ASN A 81 -14.21 15.68 0.13
CA ASN A 81 -14.42 16.71 1.12
C ASN A 81 -13.17 16.87 2.00
N MET A 82 -12.87 18.11 2.37
CA MET A 82 -11.79 18.46 3.29
C MET A 82 -12.28 19.55 4.24
N ARG A 83 -11.80 19.52 5.49
CA ARG A 83 -12.16 20.55 6.47
C ARG A 83 -11.71 21.93 6.00
N GLU A 84 -12.62 22.89 6.08
CA GLU A 84 -12.41 24.27 5.62
C GLU A 84 -11.20 24.94 6.29
N GLU A 85 -10.92 24.60 7.55
CA GLU A 85 -9.77 25.10 8.30
C GLU A 85 -8.43 24.73 7.66
N LEU A 86 -8.34 23.55 7.04
CA LEU A 86 -7.14 23.10 6.34
C LEU A 86 -6.98 23.81 5.00
N SER A 87 -8.08 24.03 4.27
CA SER A 87 -8.07 24.82 3.05
C SER A 87 -7.59 26.25 3.33
N LYS A 88 -8.00 26.86 4.44
CA LYS A 88 -7.52 28.19 4.87
C LYS A 88 -6.03 28.21 5.20
N GLN A 89 -5.45 27.08 5.59
CA GLN A 89 -4.01 26.93 5.80
C GLN A 89 -3.22 26.62 4.51
N GLY A 90 -3.92 26.54 3.37
CA GLY A 90 -3.32 26.24 2.07
C GLY A 90 -3.09 24.75 1.80
N VAL A 91 -3.65 23.85 2.60
CA VAL A 91 -3.63 22.42 2.32
C VAL A 91 -4.48 22.13 1.10
N ILE A 92 -3.97 21.31 0.19
CA ILE A 92 -4.66 20.85 -1.01
C ILE A 92 -4.91 19.34 -0.84
N PHE A 93 -6.15 18.92 -1.06
CA PHE A 93 -6.54 17.51 -1.16
C PHE A 93 -7.63 17.38 -2.22
N VAL A 94 -7.23 16.97 -3.39
CA VAL A 94 -8.10 16.84 -4.58
C VAL A 94 -7.69 15.58 -5.35
N ASN A 95 -8.50 15.16 -6.33
CA ASN A 95 -8.04 14.11 -7.24
C ASN A 95 -6.90 14.60 -8.15
N SER A 96 -6.10 13.65 -8.66
CA SER A 96 -4.91 13.98 -9.46
C SER A 96 -5.22 14.71 -10.77
N THR A 97 -6.41 14.51 -11.35
CA THR A 97 -6.84 15.22 -12.56
C THR A 97 -7.09 16.70 -12.26
N GLU A 98 -7.76 16.99 -11.16
CA GLU A 98 -7.97 18.37 -10.68
C GLU A 98 -6.65 19.00 -10.25
N GLY A 99 -5.79 18.25 -9.55
CA GLY A 99 -4.44 18.67 -9.15
C GLY A 99 -3.61 19.12 -10.35
N LEU A 100 -3.62 18.35 -11.44
CA LEU A 100 -2.93 18.72 -12.68
C LEU A 100 -3.52 19.98 -13.33
N ARG A 101 -4.83 20.16 -13.31
CA ARG A 101 -5.51 21.27 -13.98
C ARG A 101 -5.42 22.58 -13.19
N GLU A 102 -5.62 22.54 -11.88
CA GLU A 102 -5.76 23.73 -11.04
C GLU A 102 -4.49 24.10 -10.27
N TYR A 103 -3.64 23.10 -9.98
CA TYR A 103 -2.40 23.27 -9.22
C TYR A 103 -1.17 22.80 -10.00
N GLU A 104 -1.18 22.99 -11.33
CA GLU A 104 -0.11 22.54 -12.24
C GLU A 104 1.28 22.94 -11.77
N HIS A 105 1.44 24.14 -11.24
CA HIS A 105 2.73 24.69 -10.80
C HIS A 105 3.33 23.94 -9.59
N ILE A 106 2.50 23.26 -8.77
CA ILE A 106 2.95 22.39 -7.66
C ILE A 106 3.04 20.94 -8.14
N PHE A 107 2.06 20.49 -8.91
CA PHE A 107 1.91 19.11 -9.35
C PHE A 107 2.97 18.69 -10.37
N ARG A 108 3.13 19.43 -11.46
CA ARG A 108 3.99 19.06 -12.60
C ARG A 108 5.47 18.89 -12.27
N PRO A 109 6.10 19.68 -11.37
CA PRO A 109 7.50 19.48 -10.99
C PRO A 109 7.82 18.11 -10.39
N TRP A 110 6.85 17.45 -9.78
CA TRP A 110 7.04 16.19 -9.06
C TRP A 110 6.40 14.98 -9.76
N PHE A 111 5.35 15.18 -10.52
CA PHE A 111 4.65 14.11 -11.22
C PHE A 111 5.58 13.30 -12.13
N GLY A 112 5.66 11.99 -11.88
CA GLY A 112 6.52 11.10 -12.66
C GLY A 112 8.02 11.32 -12.45
N LYS A 113 8.43 12.01 -11.37
CA LYS A 113 9.84 12.22 -11.03
C LYS A 113 10.36 11.20 -10.03
N VAL A 114 9.54 10.80 -9.08
CA VAL A 114 9.88 9.77 -8.11
C VAL A 114 9.75 8.38 -8.75
N ILE A 115 8.67 8.16 -9.52
CA ILE A 115 8.44 6.95 -10.31
C ILE A 115 8.32 7.34 -11.80
N PRO A 116 9.44 7.33 -12.54
CA PRO A 116 9.40 7.73 -13.95
C PRO A 116 8.73 6.67 -14.84
N VAL A 117 8.32 7.10 -16.03
CA VAL A 117 7.64 6.25 -17.02
C VAL A 117 8.44 5.00 -17.43
N ASN A 118 9.76 5.06 -17.35
CA ASN A 118 10.67 3.96 -17.71
C ASN A 118 11.14 3.13 -16.49
N ASP A 119 10.51 3.27 -15.35
CA ASP A 119 10.84 2.49 -14.16
C ASP A 119 10.63 0.97 -14.40
N ASN A 120 9.46 0.64 -14.89
CA ASN A 120 9.10 -0.71 -15.35
C ASN A 120 7.85 -0.67 -16.25
N LYS A 121 7.46 -1.83 -16.81
CA LYS A 121 6.30 -1.95 -17.71
C LYS A 121 5.00 -1.43 -17.11
N PHE A 122 4.75 -1.71 -15.83
CA PHE A 122 3.51 -1.29 -15.14
C PHE A 122 3.50 0.20 -14.80
N SER A 123 4.67 0.80 -14.55
CA SER A 123 4.81 2.25 -14.48
C SER A 123 4.43 2.93 -15.80
N ALA A 124 4.90 2.37 -16.92
CA ALA A 124 4.55 2.89 -18.25
C ALA A 124 3.04 2.74 -18.52
N LEU A 125 2.43 1.62 -18.13
CA LEU A 125 1.00 1.38 -18.24
C LEU A 125 0.19 2.41 -17.44
N ASN A 126 0.54 2.59 -16.16
CA ASN A 126 -0.13 3.58 -15.32
C ASN A 126 0.02 5.00 -15.87
N HIS A 127 1.20 5.40 -16.34
CA HIS A 127 1.40 6.71 -16.97
C HIS A 127 0.54 6.92 -18.23
N ALA A 128 0.23 5.84 -18.95
CA ALA A 128 -0.59 5.92 -20.18
C ALA A 128 -2.08 5.99 -19.89
N ALA A 129 -2.54 5.37 -18.81
CA ALA A 129 -3.96 5.10 -18.56
C ALA A 129 -4.47 5.68 -17.23
N PHE A 130 -3.66 6.40 -16.44
CA PHE A 130 -4.08 6.85 -15.12
C PHE A 130 -5.33 7.73 -15.18
N SER A 131 -6.22 7.47 -14.22
CA SER A 131 -7.41 8.25 -13.95
C SER A 131 -7.65 8.24 -12.44
N GLY A 132 -7.90 9.41 -11.85
CA GLY A 132 -8.06 9.54 -10.40
C GLY A 132 -6.74 9.34 -9.62
N GLY A 133 -6.88 8.90 -8.38
CA GLY A 133 -5.84 8.97 -7.36
C GLY A 133 -5.82 10.34 -6.67
N SER A 134 -5.10 10.44 -5.57
CA SER A 134 -5.10 11.63 -4.71
C SER A 134 -3.94 12.57 -5.03
N PHE A 135 -4.20 13.86 -5.08
CA PHE A 135 -3.18 14.91 -5.03
C PHE A 135 -3.26 15.64 -3.70
N ILE A 136 -2.18 15.58 -2.92
CA ILE A 136 -2.08 16.22 -1.62
C ILE A 136 -0.84 17.10 -1.57
N TYR A 137 -1.03 18.35 -1.13
CA TYR A 137 0.03 19.25 -0.78
C TYR A 137 -0.20 19.83 0.62
N VAL A 138 0.76 19.65 1.51
CA VAL A 138 0.74 20.24 2.84
C VAL A 138 1.82 21.31 2.92
N PRO A 139 1.44 22.59 3.12
CA PRO A 139 2.37 23.72 3.11
C PRO A 139 3.41 23.66 4.23
N LYS A 140 4.48 24.43 4.05
CA LYS A 140 5.59 24.54 4.99
C LYS A 140 5.14 24.76 6.43
N GLY A 141 5.59 23.89 7.33
CA GLY A 141 5.35 23.95 8.77
C GLY A 141 3.94 23.57 9.22
N VAL A 142 3.04 23.26 8.30
CA VAL A 142 1.68 22.79 8.63
C VAL A 142 1.72 21.34 9.09
N LYS A 143 1.09 21.06 10.23
CA LYS A 143 1.01 19.72 10.82
C LYS A 143 -0.45 19.31 10.94
N LEU A 144 -0.82 18.25 10.24
CA LEU A 144 -2.17 17.70 10.31
C LEU A 144 -2.29 16.83 11.56
N SER A 145 -3.23 17.18 12.44
CA SER A 145 -3.51 16.40 13.66
C SER A 145 -4.40 15.18 13.41
N GLN A 146 -5.06 15.15 12.26
CA GLN A 146 -5.98 14.09 11.86
C GLN A 146 -5.61 13.61 10.45
N PRO A 147 -5.84 12.32 10.14
CA PRO A 147 -5.50 11.78 8.84
C PRO A 147 -6.39 12.32 7.72
N LEU A 148 -5.82 12.39 6.51
CA LEU A 148 -6.56 12.42 5.26
C LEU A 148 -6.82 10.97 4.84
N GLN A 149 -7.97 10.68 4.23
CA GLN A 149 -8.32 9.32 3.86
C GLN A 149 -8.87 9.23 2.45
N ALA A 150 -8.45 8.22 1.70
CA ALA A 150 -9.06 7.86 0.43
C ALA A 150 -9.55 6.42 0.42
N TYR A 151 -10.62 6.18 -0.34
CA TYR A 151 -11.19 4.87 -0.60
C TYR A 151 -11.20 4.62 -2.11
N PHE A 152 -10.62 3.51 -2.52
CA PHE A 152 -10.62 3.06 -3.91
C PHE A 152 -11.42 1.76 -4.04
N ARG A 153 -12.42 1.78 -4.91
CA ARG A 153 -13.25 0.62 -5.16
C ARG A 153 -13.37 0.35 -6.66
N ILE A 154 -13.05 -0.87 -7.05
CA ILE A 154 -13.40 -1.39 -8.36
C ILE A 154 -14.77 -2.05 -8.23
N ASN A 155 -15.74 -1.65 -9.03
CA ASN A 155 -17.12 -2.15 -8.96
C ASN A 155 -17.65 -2.70 -10.28
N SER A 156 -16.84 -2.68 -11.33
CA SER A 156 -17.22 -3.15 -12.66
C SER A 156 -16.36 -4.34 -13.08
N GLU A 157 -16.98 -5.28 -13.78
CA GLU A 157 -16.32 -6.48 -14.29
C GLU A 157 -15.29 -6.14 -15.38
N SER A 158 -14.19 -6.89 -15.43
CA SER A 158 -13.06 -6.69 -16.36
C SER A 158 -12.45 -5.29 -16.27
N MET A 159 -12.65 -4.58 -15.16
CA MET A 159 -12.19 -3.21 -14.99
C MET A 159 -10.71 -3.16 -14.60
N GLY A 160 -9.98 -2.21 -15.21
CA GLY A 160 -8.69 -1.74 -14.74
C GLY A 160 -8.86 -0.42 -13.98
N GLN A 161 -8.38 -0.35 -12.74
CA GLN A 161 -8.26 0.90 -12.00
C GLN A 161 -6.80 1.35 -12.03
N PHE A 162 -6.57 2.55 -12.54
CA PHE A 162 -5.22 3.10 -12.79
C PHE A 162 -5.06 4.39 -11.98
N GLU A 163 -5.00 4.26 -10.68
CA GLU A 163 -4.83 5.41 -9.81
C GLU A 163 -3.40 5.93 -9.77
N ARG A 164 -3.26 7.25 -9.60
CA ARG A 164 -1.96 7.88 -9.40
C ARG A 164 -2.02 8.91 -8.30
N THR A 165 -1.42 8.59 -7.17
CA THR A 165 -1.38 9.43 -5.98
C THR A 165 -0.05 10.15 -5.89
N LEU A 166 -0.09 11.47 -5.68
CA LEU A 166 1.07 12.31 -5.43
C LEU A 166 0.87 13.08 -4.11
N ILE A 167 1.75 12.86 -3.14
CA ILE A 167 1.72 13.54 -1.85
C ILE A 167 3.01 14.32 -1.67
N ILE A 168 2.87 15.62 -1.44
CA ILE A 168 3.99 16.53 -1.18
C ILE A 168 3.82 17.14 0.20
N ALA A 169 4.74 16.85 1.11
CA ALA A 169 4.88 17.54 2.39
C ALA A 169 6.01 18.55 2.28
N ASP A 170 5.70 19.85 2.37
CA ASP A 170 6.68 20.91 2.30
C ASP A 170 7.54 20.96 3.58
N GLU A 171 8.54 21.81 3.65
CA GLU A 171 9.53 21.87 4.72
C GLU A 171 8.85 21.89 6.11
N GLY A 172 9.19 20.91 6.94
CA GLY A 172 8.65 20.75 8.30
C GLY A 172 7.17 20.42 8.40
N ALA A 173 6.51 20.13 7.29
CA ALA A 173 5.11 19.67 7.27
C ALA A 173 4.98 18.22 7.78
N GLU A 174 3.85 17.92 8.42
CA GLU A 174 3.56 16.56 8.92
C GLU A 174 2.14 16.15 8.53
N LEU A 175 2.00 14.94 7.97
CA LEU A 175 0.69 14.38 7.65
C LEU A 175 0.66 12.86 7.80
N MET A 176 -0.55 12.36 8.05
CA MET A 176 -0.92 10.96 7.88
C MET A 176 -1.96 10.87 6.76
N TYR A 177 -1.74 9.95 5.84
CA TYR A 177 -2.69 9.60 4.80
C TYR A 177 -3.05 8.13 4.93
N MET A 178 -4.33 7.83 4.80
CA MET A 178 -4.88 6.49 4.93
C MET A 178 -5.57 6.10 3.63
N GLU A 179 -5.37 4.87 3.20
CA GLU A 179 -5.97 4.34 1.98
C GLU A 179 -6.60 2.98 2.21
N GLY A 180 -7.84 2.85 1.82
CA GLY A 180 -8.57 1.59 1.79
C GLY A 180 -8.92 1.19 0.36
N CYS A 181 -8.57 -0.04 -0.03
CA CYS A 181 -8.83 -0.55 -1.38
C CYS A 181 -9.62 -1.85 -1.33
N THR A 182 -10.63 -1.99 -2.20
CA THR A 182 -11.46 -3.20 -2.26
C THR A 182 -12.10 -3.42 -3.63
N ALA A 183 -12.40 -4.68 -3.93
CA ALA A 183 -13.23 -5.07 -5.07
C ALA A 183 -14.09 -6.28 -4.70
N PRO A 184 -15.34 -6.37 -5.20
CA PRO A 184 -16.11 -7.60 -5.14
C PRO A 184 -15.52 -8.66 -6.07
N LYS A 185 -15.89 -9.92 -5.84
CA LYS A 185 -15.45 -11.04 -6.69
C LYS A 185 -16.25 -11.07 -7.98
N TYR A 186 -15.56 -11.14 -9.11
CA TYR A 186 -16.10 -11.38 -10.46
C TYR A 186 -15.48 -12.63 -11.07
N ASP A 187 -16.08 -13.16 -12.13
CA ASP A 187 -15.54 -14.32 -12.86
C ASP A 187 -14.38 -13.93 -13.79
N SER A 188 -14.31 -12.67 -14.21
CA SER A 188 -13.24 -12.16 -15.05
C SER A 188 -12.09 -11.53 -14.25
N ALA A 189 -10.89 -11.52 -14.83
CA ALA A 189 -9.74 -10.84 -14.27
C ALA A 189 -10.00 -9.34 -14.18
N THR A 190 -9.55 -8.75 -13.08
CA THR A 190 -9.61 -7.33 -12.76
C THR A 190 -8.21 -6.84 -12.43
N LEU A 191 -7.84 -5.65 -12.88
CA LEU A 191 -6.50 -5.09 -12.67
C LEU A 191 -6.57 -3.86 -11.77
N HIS A 192 -5.86 -3.89 -10.64
CA HIS A 192 -5.50 -2.69 -9.91
C HIS A 192 -4.04 -2.31 -10.21
N SER A 193 -3.83 -1.14 -10.77
CA SER A 193 -2.50 -0.60 -11.10
C SER A 193 -2.34 0.76 -10.43
N GLY A 194 -1.90 0.75 -9.17
CA GLY A 194 -1.66 1.96 -8.39
C GLY A 194 -0.22 2.46 -8.53
N VAL A 195 -0.04 3.77 -8.62
CA VAL A 195 1.27 4.41 -8.50
C VAL A 195 1.20 5.50 -7.45
N VAL A 196 2.06 5.40 -6.42
CA VAL A 196 2.11 6.36 -5.33
C VAL A 196 3.49 7.00 -5.22
N GLU A 197 3.54 8.32 -5.37
CA GLU A 197 4.74 9.13 -5.25
C GLU A 197 4.65 10.01 -4.00
N LEU A 198 5.58 9.84 -3.04
CA LEU A 198 5.68 10.70 -1.86
C LEU A 198 6.92 11.59 -1.96
N VAL A 199 6.75 12.85 -1.60
CA VAL A 199 7.85 13.82 -1.53
C VAL A 199 7.83 14.48 -0.15
N ALA A 200 8.79 14.12 0.70
CA ALA A 200 8.99 14.75 2.00
C ALA A 200 10.17 15.71 1.91
N LEU A 201 9.88 17.00 1.87
CA LEU A 201 10.92 18.04 1.85
C LEU A 201 11.62 18.14 3.21
N LYS A 202 12.57 19.05 3.37
CA LYS A 202 13.41 19.14 4.55
C LYS A 202 12.61 19.12 5.86
N GLY A 203 12.90 18.15 6.73
CA GLY A 203 12.27 18.01 8.04
C GLY A 203 10.78 17.61 8.01
N ALA A 204 10.23 17.30 6.83
CA ALA A 204 8.85 16.88 6.70
C ALA A 204 8.66 15.42 7.09
N LYS A 205 7.43 15.06 7.49
CA LYS A 205 7.05 13.69 7.84
C LYS A 205 5.79 13.26 7.12
N ILE A 206 5.87 12.13 6.46
CA ILE A 206 4.72 11.50 5.80
C ILE A 206 4.55 10.09 6.38
N GLN A 207 3.37 9.80 6.93
CA GLN A 207 2.96 8.45 7.25
C GLN A 207 1.84 8.05 6.26
N TYR A 208 2.08 6.98 5.52
CA TYR A 208 1.13 6.41 4.57
C TYR A 208 0.67 5.05 5.06
N VAL A 209 -0.62 4.91 5.32
CA VAL A 209 -1.24 3.69 5.83
C VAL A 209 -2.16 3.13 4.76
N THR A 210 -2.03 1.86 4.41
CA THR A 210 -2.92 1.21 3.45
C THR A 210 -3.39 -0.15 3.95
N VAL A 211 -4.69 -0.40 3.78
CA VAL A 211 -5.28 -1.74 3.94
C VAL A 211 -5.94 -2.11 2.62
N GLN A 212 -5.42 -3.16 2.01
CA GLN A 212 -5.94 -3.69 0.74
C GLN A 212 -6.62 -5.03 1.00
N ASN A 213 -7.90 -5.10 0.63
CA ASN A 213 -8.71 -6.30 0.71
C ASN A 213 -9.39 -6.55 -0.65
N TRP A 214 -8.71 -7.29 -1.50
CA TRP A 214 -9.13 -7.56 -2.86
C TRP A 214 -9.74 -8.95 -3.01
N ALA A 215 -10.67 -9.10 -3.93
CA ALA A 215 -11.15 -10.42 -4.34
C ALA A 215 -10.06 -11.20 -5.12
N THR A 216 -10.17 -12.52 -5.13
CA THR A 216 -9.16 -13.44 -5.71
C THR A 216 -8.97 -13.34 -7.22
N ASN A 217 -9.87 -12.66 -7.95
CA ASN A 217 -9.76 -12.40 -9.38
C ASN A 217 -8.94 -11.12 -9.70
N VAL A 218 -8.45 -10.40 -8.68
CA VAL A 218 -7.73 -9.14 -8.85
C VAL A 218 -6.22 -9.38 -8.99
N TYR A 219 -5.64 -8.78 -10.02
CA TYR A 219 -4.20 -8.55 -10.15
C TYR A 219 -3.88 -7.19 -9.53
N ASN A 220 -3.16 -7.19 -8.43
CA ASN A 220 -2.83 -5.99 -7.66
C ASN A 220 -1.36 -5.60 -7.89
N LEU A 221 -1.14 -4.71 -8.84
CA LEU A 221 0.19 -4.29 -9.31
C LEU A 221 0.47 -2.85 -8.89
N VAL A 222 1.08 -2.66 -7.71
CA VAL A 222 1.27 -1.35 -7.10
C VAL A 222 2.74 -0.96 -7.02
N ILE A 223 3.04 0.27 -7.45
CA ILE A 223 4.38 0.85 -7.34
C ILE A 223 4.32 2.02 -6.37
N GLN A 224 5.05 1.92 -5.26
CA GLN A 224 5.08 2.94 -4.22
C GLN A 224 6.52 3.40 -4.00
N ARG A 225 6.77 4.72 -4.07
CA ARG A 225 8.09 5.25 -3.80
C ARG A 225 8.03 6.63 -3.13
N GLY A 226 8.79 6.80 -2.08
CA GLY A 226 8.97 8.04 -1.38
C GLY A 226 10.39 8.61 -1.56
N LEU A 227 10.49 9.93 -1.63
CA LEU A 227 11.72 10.69 -1.66
C LEU A 227 11.83 11.50 -0.36
N ALA A 228 12.76 11.11 0.51
CA ALA A 228 13.01 11.78 1.78
C ALA A 228 14.23 12.69 1.69
N MET A 229 14.02 14.00 1.86
CA MET A 229 15.07 15.01 1.87
C MET A 229 15.74 15.13 3.26
N GLU A 230 16.58 16.15 3.47
CA GLU A 230 17.32 16.35 4.72
C GLU A 230 16.40 16.35 5.94
N ASP A 231 16.72 15.52 6.96
CA ASP A 231 15.96 15.35 8.20
C ASP A 231 14.49 14.90 8.01
N ALA A 232 14.09 14.55 6.78
CA ALA A 232 12.72 14.11 6.50
C ALA A 232 12.49 12.63 6.86
N GLU A 233 11.23 12.28 7.06
CA GLU A 233 10.82 10.93 7.43
C GLU A 233 9.65 10.47 6.54
N ILE A 234 9.76 9.26 5.98
CA ILE A 234 8.68 8.58 5.27
C ILE A 234 8.45 7.23 5.92
N ARG A 235 7.21 6.99 6.32
CA ARG A 235 6.76 5.75 6.94
C ARG A 235 5.63 5.13 6.15
N TRP A 236 5.84 3.92 5.66
CA TRP A 236 4.81 3.08 5.03
C TRP A 236 4.30 2.06 6.04
N ILE A 237 2.99 1.97 6.21
CA ILE A 237 2.32 0.93 6.99
C ILE A 237 1.34 0.23 6.06
N ASP A 238 1.56 -1.02 5.79
CA ASP A 238 0.98 -1.75 4.67
C ASP A 238 0.35 -3.07 5.10
N CYS A 239 -0.89 -3.31 4.71
CA CYS A 239 -1.57 -4.58 4.89
C CYS A 239 -2.18 -5.06 3.58
N ASN A 240 -1.80 -6.26 3.15
CA ASN A 240 -2.25 -6.87 1.92
C ASN A 240 -2.98 -8.18 2.21
N ILE A 241 -4.28 -8.20 1.93
CA ILE A 241 -5.18 -9.35 2.06
C ILE A 241 -5.92 -9.53 0.74
N GLY A 242 -6.23 -10.75 0.40
CA GLY A 242 -6.95 -11.06 -0.83
C GLY A 242 -6.06 -10.97 -2.07
N SER A 243 -6.66 -10.65 -3.21
CA SER A 243 -6.14 -10.73 -4.58
C SER A 243 -5.60 -12.11 -5.00
N GLY A 244 -5.71 -12.44 -6.28
CA GLY A 244 -5.06 -13.65 -6.83
C GLY A 244 -3.55 -13.48 -6.94
N LEU A 245 -3.11 -12.27 -7.30
CA LEU A 245 -1.70 -11.93 -7.40
C LEU A 245 -1.46 -10.49 -6.95
N THR A 246 -0.59 -10.30 -5.97
CA THR A 246 -0.09 -8.98 -5.54
C THR A 246 1.39 -8.84 -5.88
N MET A 247 1.76 -7.70 -6.46
CA MET A 247 3.14 -7.21 -6.55
C MET A 247 3.21 -5.81 -5.96
N LYS A 248 3.83 -5.68 -4.78
CA LYS A 248 3.87 -4.41 -4.05
C LYS A 248 5.13 -4.27 -3.20
N TYR A 249 5.97 -3.30 -3.52
CA TYR A 249 7.27 -3.10 -2.89
C TYR A 249 7.47 -1.62 -2.52
N PRO A 250 6.90 -1.15 -1.39
CA PRO A 250 7.12 0.22 -0.93
C PRO A 250 8.61 0.55 -0.85
N ALA A 251 8.97 1.69 -1.40
CA ALA A 251 10.35 2.12 -1.47
C ALA A 251 10.56 3.50 -0.84
N VAL A 252 11.73 3.73 -0.23
CA VAL A 252 12.17 5.06 0.20
C VAL A 252 13.56 5.34 -0.34
N VAL A 253 13.70 6.43 -1.08
CA VAL A 253 14.99 7.00 -1.46
C VAL A 253 15.36 8.05 -0.42
N LEU A 254 16.36 7.75 0.42
CA LEU A 254 16.89 8.60 1.48
C LEU A 254 17.93 9.54 0.88
N GLN A 255 17.43 10.62 0.25
CA GLN A 255 18.25 11.52 -0.57
C GLN A 255 18.87 12.66 0.24
N GLY A 256 18.30 12.99 1.36
CA GLY A 256 18.84 14.04 2.24
C GLY A 256 19.60 13.45 3.43
N ARG A 257 20.59 14.21 3.94
CA ARG A 257 21.32 13.84 5.15
C ARG A 257 20.36 13.61 6.32
N ARG A 258 20.57 12.54 7.10
CA ARG A 258 19.75 12.13 8.25
C ARG A 258 18.29 11.80 7.92
N ALA A 259 17.96 11.63 6.64
CA ALA A 259 16.63 11.16 6.26
C ALA A 259 16.35 9.77 6.85
N ARG A 260 15.06 9.51 7.12
CA ARG A 260 14.58 8.27 7.73
C ARG A 260 13.52 7.63 6.85
N GLY A 261 13.60 6.30 6.74
CA GLY A 261 12.59 5.50 6.03
C GLY A 261 12.16 4.31 6.88
N GLU A 262 10.87 4.05 6.93
CA GLU A 262 10.32 2.87 7.59
C GLU A 262 9.29 2.19 6.71
N VAL A 263 9.31 0.85 6.71
CA VAL A 263 8.25 0.02 6.13
C VAL A 263 7.81 -1.01 7.16
N ILE A 264 6.51 -1.01 7.48
CA ILE A 264 5.84 -2.03 8.27
C ILE A 264 4.83 -2.70 7.36
N SER A 265 4.97 -4.02 7.14
CA SER A 265 4.14 -4.74 6.18
C SER A 265 3.57 -6.02 6.79
N ILE A 266 2.27 -6.22 6.57
CA ILE A 266 1.58 -7.48 6.83
C ILE A 266 1.03 -8.00 5.52
N SER A 267 1.28 -9.28 5.21
CA SER A 267 0.67 -9.95 4.05
C SER A 267 0.06 -11.28 4.44
N LEU A 268 -1.14 -11.56 3.92
CA LEU A 268 -1.84 -12.82 4.14
C LEU A 268 -2.21 -13.44 2.79
N ALA A 269 -1.76 -14.66 2.55
CA ALA A 269 -2.04 -15.43 1.34
C ALA A 269 -2.82 -16.70 1.67
N HIS A 270 -4.03 -16.83 1.13
CA HIS A 270 -4.84 -18.04 1.19
C HIS A 270 -4.66 -18.88 -0.08
N SER A 271 -5.23 -20.09 -0.11
CA SER A 271 -5.21 -20.97 -1.30
C SER A 271 -5.63 -20.21 -2.56
N GLY A 272 -4.86 -20.35 -3.63
CA GLY A 272 -5.07 -19.63 -4.90
C GLY A 272 -4.59 -18.18 -4.90
N GLN A 273 -3.92 -17.73 -3.84
CA GLN A 273 -3.38 -16.38 -3.73
C GLN A 273 -1.84 -16.40 -3.70
N LEU A 274 -1.26 -15.40 -4.37
CA LEU A 274 0.17 -15.17 -4.38
C LEU A 274 0.45 -13.72 -3.98
N GLN A 275 0.98 -13.53 -2.77
CA GLN A 275 1.39 -12.23 -2.24
C GLN A 275 2.90 -12.08 -2.42
N ASP A 276 3.35 -11.37 -3.45
CA ASP A 276 4.76 -11.01 -3.63
C ASP A 276 4.94 -9.56 -3.17
N THR A 277 5.29 -9.41 -1.91
CA THR A 277 5.43 -8.13 -1.23
C THR A 277 6.87 -7.89 -0.80
N GLY A 278 7.18 -6.74 -0.26
CA GLY A 278 8.53 -6.45 0.20
C GLY A 278 8.78 -4.98 0.49
N ALA A 279 10.05 -4.60 0.51
CA ALA A 279 10.42 -3.22 0.76
C ALA A 279 11.78 -2.88 0.11
N ARG A 280 11.97 -1.61 -0.26
CA ARG A 280 13.23 -1.13 -0.84
C ARG A 280 13.71 0.12 -0.12
N MET A 281 14.94 0.11 0.38
CA MET A 281 15.58 1.25 1.02
C MET A 281 16.86 1.63 0.29
N ILE A 282 16.90 2.85 -0.24
CA ILE A 282 18.04 3.37 -1.00
C ILE A 282 18.67 4.53 -0.21
N HIS A 283 19.81 4.27 0.40
CA HIS A 283 20.60 5.27 1.13
C HIS A 283 21.46 6.06 0.15
N ALA A 284 20.96 7.23 -0.27
CA ALA A 284 21.61 8.12 -1.24
C ALA A 284 22.25 9.36 -0.59
N ALA A 285 22.22 9.45 0.74
CA ALA A 285 22.86 10.50 1.53
C ALA A 285 23.49 9.92 2.80
N PRO A 286 24.43 10.62 3.43
CA PRO A 286 25.07 10.14 4.67
C PRO A 286 24.14 10.24 5.90
N GLU A 287 24.44 9.45 6.92
CA GLU A 287 23.76 9.42 8.22
C GLU A 287 22.25 9.08 8.13
N THR A 288 21.83 8.42 7.06
CA THR A 288 20.45 8.01 6.85
C THR A 288 20.14 6.72 7.61
N THR A 289 18.87 6.56 8.01
CA THR A 289 18.44 5.40 8.78
C THR A 289 17.21 4.79 8.13
N SER A 290 17.17 3.46 8.06
CA SER A 290 15.97 2.74 7.61
C SER A 290 15.63 1.56 8.52
N ASN A 291 14.34 1.25 8.62
CA ASN A 291 13.80 0.11 9.32
C ASN A 291 12.76 -0.60 8.46
N ILE A 292 12.82 -1.92 8.39
CA ILE A 292 11.85 -2.74 7.68
C ILE A 292 11.40 -3.85 8.62
N VAL A 293 10.09 -3.94 8.86
CA VAL A 293 9.47 -5.05 9.59
C VAL A 293 8.35 -5.63 8.75
N ALA A 294 8.52 -6.86 8.30
CA ALA A 294 7.56 -7.55 7.46
C ALA A 294 7.11 -8.86 8.10
N LYS A 295 5.81 -9.06 8.20
CA LYS A 295 5.22 -10.33 8.66
C LYS A 295 4.29 -10.90 7.59
N SER A 296 4.52 -12.15 7.24
CA SER A 296 3.73 -12.84 6.23
C SER A 296 3.06 -14.09 6.81
N ILE A 297 1.84 -14.37 6.34
CA ILE A 297 1.06 -15.53 6.76
C ILE A 297 0.61 -16.25 5.50
N SER A 298 0.85 -17.55 5.45
CA SER A 298 0.40 -18.41 4.35
C SER A 298 -0.52 -19.51 4.86
N ILE A 299 -1.69 -19.65 4.22
CA ILE A 299 -2.78 -20.55 4.62
C ILE A 299 -3.11 -21.48 3.46
N GLY A 300 -3.34 -22.76 3.75
CA GLY A 300 -3.65 -23.76 2.73
C GLY A 300 -2.51 -23.91 1.73
N GLU A 301 -2.79 -23.67 0.45
CA GLU A 301 -1.79 -23.63 -0.63
C GLU A 301 -1.33 -22.20 -0.98
N GLY A 302 -1.65 -21.22 -0.11
CA GLY A 302 -1.26 -19.84 -0.29
C GLY A 302 0.26 -19.66 -0.28
N ARG A 303 0.73 -18.67 -1.04
CA ARG A 303 2.14 -18.33 -1.14
C ARG A 303 2.35 -16.85 -0.82
N ALA A 304 3.13 -16.58 0.23
CA ALA A 304 3.59 -15.23 0.57
C ALA A 304 5.10 -15.15 0.34
N SER A 305 5.53 -14.23 -0.53
CA SER A 305 6.94 -14.00 -0.82
C SER A 305 7.35 -12.60 -0.35
N TYR A 306 8.53 -12.49 0.25
CA TYR A 306 9.13 -11.22 0.63
C TYR A 306 10.34 -10.90 -0.24
N ARG A 307 10.35 -9.70 -0.87
CA ARG A 307 11.51 -9.17 -1.62
C ARG A 307 12.02 -7.92 -0.95
N GLY A 308 13.19 -8.01 -0.32
CA GLY A 308 13.84 -6.90 0.36
C GLY A 308 15.05 -6.38 -0.41
N GLU A 309 15.12 -5.07 -0.63
CA GLU A 309 16.31 -4.44 -1.19
C GLU A 309 16.81 -3.34 -0.25
N VAL A 310 18.07 -3.43 0.17
CA VAL A 310 18.77 -2.37 0.89
C VAL A 310 20.03 -2.01 0.12
N ASN A 311 20.08 -0.77 -0.36
CA ASN A 311 21.20 -0.29 -1.15
C ASN A 311 21.81 0.96 -0.53
N VAL A 312 23.05 0.84 -0.05
CA VAL A 312 23.86 1.99 0.42
C VAL A 312 24.79 2.42 -0.71
N LEU A 313 24.53 3.57 -1.32
CA LEU A 313 25.26 4.06 -2.47
C LEU A 313 26.71 4.38 -2.12
N LYS A 314 27.58 4.38 -3.13
CA LYS A 314 29.01 4.67 -2.98
C LYS A 314 29.26 6.02 -2.34
N GLY A 315 30.12 6.06 -1.31
CA GLY A 315 30.50 7.27 -0.60
C GLY A 315 29.57 7.66 0.55
N MET A 316 28.43 6.97 0.73
CA MET A 316 27.53 7.21 1.86
C MET A 316 28.12 6.60 3.14
N LYS A 317 28.14 7.38 4.23
CA LYS A 317 28.74 7.00 5.52
C LYS A 317 27.72 7.18 6.65
N GLY A 318 27.85 6.37 7.70
CA GLY A 318 26.98 6.46 8.88
C GLY A 318 25.54 6.02 8.62
N CYS A 319 25.28 5.32 7.52
CA CYS A 319 23.96 4.76 7.23
C CYS A 319 23.68 3.56 8.11
N LYS A 320 22.43 3.40 8.53
CA LYS A 320 21.98 2.28 9.36
C LYS A 320 20.71 1.70 8.75
N ASN A 321 20.66 0.37 8.68
CA ASN A 321 19.44 -0.36 8.33
C ASN A 321 19.23 -1.50 9.32
N ASN A 322 17.98 -1.72 9.69
CA ASN A 322 17.50 -2.95 10.30
C ASN A 322 16.38 -3.52 9.43
N THR A 323 16.43 -4.82 9.16
CA THR A 323 15.38 -5.55 8.43
C THR A 323 15.04 -6.81 9.21
N GLU A 324 13.77 -6.97 9.54
CA GLU A 324 13.19 -8.15 10.16
C GLU A 324 12.07 -8.66 9.27
N CYS A 325 12.13 -9.91 8.82
CA CYS A 325 11.08 -10.52 8.02
C CYS A 325 10.72 -11.90 8.56
N ASP A 326 9.50 -12.00 9.11
CA ASP A 326 8.99 -13.21 9.71
C ASP A 326 7.87 -13.81 8.87
N ALA A 327 7.85 -15.12 8.75
CA ALA A 327 6.79 -15.85 8.07
C ALA A 327 6.17 -16.91 8.97
N LEU A 328 4.84 -16.99 8.94
CA LEU A 328 4.06 -18.00 9.63
C LEU A 328 3.35 -18.90 8.61
N LEU A 329 3.66 -20.18 8.63
CA LEU A 329 3.00 -21.20 7.82
C LEU A 329 1.91 -21.87 8.64
N ILE A 330 0.68 -21.84 8.13
CA ILE A 330 -0.47 -22.41 8.84
C ILE A 330 -0.62 -23.92 8.55
N ASN A 331 -0.35 -24.33 7.31
CA ASN A 331 -0.53 -25.70 6.84
C ASN A 331 0.78 -26.23 6.24
N ALA A 332 0.89 -27.54 6.15
CA ALA A 332 2.06 -28.19 5.51
C ALA A 332 2.19 -27.88 4.00
N THR A 333 1.10 -27.47 3.36
CA THR A 333 1.05 -27.07 1.94
C THR A 333 1.35 -25.59 1.72
N SER A 334 1.35 -24.79 2.79
CA SER A 334 1.63 -23.36 2.74
C SER A 334 3.09 -23.10 2.34
N ARG A 335 3.31 -21.99 1.61
CA ARG A 335 4.63 -21.65 1.11
C ARG A 335 5.00 -20.20 1.40
N THR A 336 6.27 -19.98 1.76
CA THR A 336 6.90 -18.68 1.82
C THR A 336 8.26 -18.70 1.11
N ASP A 337 8.63 -17.56 0.52
CA ASP A 337 9.94 -17.37 -0.08
C ASP A 337 10.50 -15.99 0.33
N THR A 338 11.80 -15.93 0.58
CA THR A 338 12.48 -14.67 0.94
C THR A 338 13.62 -14.39 -0.02
N TYR A 339 13.61 -13.20 -0.63
CA TYR A 339 14.58 -12.76 -1.63
C TYR A 339 15.28 -11.47 -1.17
N PRO A 340 16.29 -11.57 -0.28
CA PRO A 340 17.02 -10.39 0.15
C PRO A 340 18.06 -9.96 -0.90
N ALA A 341 18.14 -8.65 -1.14
CA ALA A 341 19.17 -8.02 -1.96
C ALA A 341 19.83 -6.89 -1.15
N ILE A 342 21.06 -7.09 -0.73
CA ILE A 342 21.80 -6.13 0.08
C ILE A 342 23.07 -5.71 -0.66
N SER A 343 23.21 -4.40 -0.90
CA SER A 343 24.38 -3.79 -1.51
C SER A 343 24.90 -2.65 -0.63
N VAL A 344 26.08 -2.82 -0.10
CA VAL A 344 26.74 -1.80 0.74
C VAL A 344 28.08 -1.41 0.11
N ASN A 345 28.12 -0.22 -0.47
CA ASN A 345 29.29 0.29 -1.19
C ASN A 345 30.20 1.11 -0.27
N GLY A 346 30.70 0.49 0.81
CA GLY A 346 31.59 1.13 1.81
C GLY A 346 31.61 0.35 3.12
N ASN A 347 32.50 0.75 4.04
CA ASN A 347 32.74 0.05 5.31
C ASN A 347 32.30 0.89 6.53
N ALA A 348 31.61 2.01 6.33
CA ALA A 348 31.23 2.94 7.39
C ALA A 348 29.70 2.96 7.63
N SER A 349 28.99 1.88 7.31
CA SER A 349 27.55 1.74 7.48
C SER A 349 27.22 0.37 8.11
N ALA A 350 26.13 0.30 8.86
CA ALA A 350 25.65 -0.92 9.52
C ALA A 350 24.34 -1.36 8.88
N VAL A 351 24.29 -2.58 8.35
CA VAL A 351 23.10 -3.18 7.75
C VAL A 351 22.88 -4.53 8.41
N GLN A 352 21.68 -4.72 8.97
CA GLN A 352 21.24 -5.98 9.58
C GLN A 352 20.04 -6.51 8.82
N HIS A 353 19.99 -7.83 8.63
CA HIS A 353 18.83 -8.52 8.08
C HIS A 353 18.64 -9.84 8.84
N GLU A 354 17.48 -9.98 9.43
CA GLU A 354 17.02 -11.20 10.07
C GLU A 354 15.78 -11.73 9.35
N ALA A 355 15.71 -13.03 9.16
CA ALA A 355 14.55 -13.69 8.58
C ALA A 355 14.24 -14.93 9.39
N SER A 356 12.98 -15.10 9.77
CA SER A 356 12.50 -16.30 10.44
C SER A 356 11.30 -16.91 9.72
N VAL A 357 11.20 -18.23 9.76
CA VAL A 357 10.03 -18.98 9.27
C VAL A 357 9.62 -19.94 10.35
N SER A 358 8.36 -19.85 10.77
CA SER A 358 7.76 -20.72 11.75
C SER A 358 6.48 -21.36 11.21
N GLN A 359 6.16 -22.53 11.72
CA GLN A 359 4.89 -23.19 11.48
C GLN A 359 4.09 -23.17 12.79
N VAL A 360 2.75 -23.11 12.68
CA VAL A 360 1.89 -23.19 13.85
C VAL A 360 2.09 -24.55 14.53
N ASP A 361 2.34 -24.51 15.83
CA ASP A 361 2.57 -25.70 16.63
C ASP A 361 1.25 -26.42 16.94
N GLU A 362 1.13 -27.64 16.47
CA GLU A 362 -0.06 -28.50 16.70
C GLU A 362 -0.24 -28.84 18.18
N GLU A 363 0.83 -28.95 18.97
CA GLU A 363 0.72 -29.17 20.41
C GLU A 363 0.11 -27.95 21.12
N MET A 364 0.52 -26.76 20.70
CA MET A 364 -0.08 -25.50 21.18
C MET A 364 -1.57 -25.40 20.83
N LEU A 365 -1.94 -25.74 19.59
CA LEU A 365 -3.35 -25.75 19.17
C LEU A 365 -4.15 -26.77 19.97
N PHE A 366 -3.62 -28.00 20.16
CA PHE A 366 -4.25 -29.03 20.98
C PHE A 366 -4.45 -28.55 22.42
N TYR A 367 -3.44 -27.93 23.02
CA TYR A 367 -3.55 -27.36 24.37
C TYR A 367 -4.66 -26.32 24.49
N MET A 368 -4.79 -25.42 23.49
CA MET A 368 -5.86 -24.44 23.47
C MET A 368 -7.25 -25.08 23.32
N GLN A 369 -7.36 -26.11 22.48
CA GLN A 369 -8.61 -26.87 22.31
C GLN A 369 -9.04 -27.59 23.60
N GLN A 370 -8.10 -28.12 24.39
CA GLN A 370 -8.39 -28.69 25.71
C GLN A 370 -8.93 -27.65 26.70
N ARG A 371 -8.73 -26.37 26.45
CA ARG A 371 -9.29 -25.23 27.21
C ARG A 371 -10.61 -24.73 26.68
N GLY A 372 -11.23 -25.43 25.71
CA GLY A 372 -12.56 -25.15 25.19
C GLY A 372 -12.60 -24.26 23.95
N LEU A 373 -11.45 -23.93 23.35
CA LEU A 373 -11.42 -23.20 22.06
C LEU A 373 -11.68 -24.19 20.90
N THR A 374 -12.38 -23.72 19.87
CA THR A 374 -12.40 -24.43 18.60
C THR A 374 -11.03 -24.34 17.92
N ARG A 375 -10.74 -25.21 16.95
CA ARG A 375 -9.49 -25.12 16.19
C ARG A 375 -9.36 -23.76 15.48
N ALA A 376 -10.45 -23.22 14.92
CA ALA A 376 -10.48 -21.91 14.30
C ALA A 376 -10.08 -20.80 15.30
N GLN A 377 -10.68 -20.79 16.47
CA GLN A 377 -10.37 -19.81 17.52
C GLN A 377 -8.92 -19.91 17.99
N ALA A 378 -8.39 -21.13 18.16
CA ALA A 378 -6.99 -21.33 18.53
C ALA A 378 -6.04 -20.82 17.45
N MET A 379 -6.36 -21.08 16.19
CA MET A 379 -5.58 -20.61 15.03
C MET A 379 -5.62 -19.08 14.92
N SER A 380 -6.81 -18.47 15.00
CA SER A 380 -6.98 -17.01 15.00
C SER A 380 -6.17 -16.36 16.13
N LEU A 381 -6.15 -16.93 17.32
CA LEU A 381 -5.32 -16.44 18.44
C LEU A 381 -3.83 -16.52 18.14
N ALA A 382 -3.35 -17.62 17.54
CA ALA A 382 -1.95 -17.77 17.15
C ALA A 382 -1.54 -16.73 16.11
N VAL A 383 -2.35 -16.53 15.06
CA VAL A 383 -2.12 -15.54 14.01
C VAL A 383 -2.17 -14.12 14.54
N ASN A 384 -3.21 -13.77 15.33
CA ASN A 384 -3.31 -12.46 15.95
C ASN A 384 -2.13 -12.18 16.91
N GLY A 385 -1.65 -13.19 17.62
CA GLY A 385 -0.45 -13.08 18.46
C GLY A 385 0.80 -12.77 17.64
N PHE A 386 0.98 -13.44 16.50
CA PHE A 386 2.12 -13.26 15.60
C PHE A 386 2.21 -11.83 15.04
N ILE A 387 1.08 -11.21 14.67
CA ILE A 387 1.06 -9.87 14.08
C ILE A 387 0.77 -8.75 15.09
N ASN A 388 0.50 -9.07 16.35
CA ASN A 388 -0.03 -8.12 17.35
C ASN A 388 0.78 -6.82 17.47
N ASP A 389 2.10 -6.90 17.39
CA ASP A 389 2.96 -5.72 17.54
C ASP A 389 2.86 -4.79 16.32
N LEU A 390 2.72 -5.37 15.12
CA LEU A 390 2.54 -4.59 13.90
C LEU A 390 1.13 -3.96 13.82
N VAL A 391 0.11 -4.68 14.27
CA VAL A 391 -1.28 -4.16 14.26
C VAL A 391 -1.42 -2.91 15.12
N LYS A 392 -0.63 -2.75 16.17
CA LYS A 392 -0.62 -1.55 17.02
C LYS A 392 -0.10 -0.30 16.31
N GLU A 393 0.63 -0.46 15.22
CA GLU A 393 1.17 0.64 14.42
C GLU A 393 0.12 1.25 13.47
N PHE A 394 -0.97 0.52 13.21
CA PHE A 394 -2.11 1.03 12.46
C PHE A 394 -2.97 1.95 13.33
N PRO A 395 -3.62 2.97 12.74
CA PRO A 395 -4.68 3.69 13.42
C PRO A 395 -5.75 2.73 13.96
N MET A 396 -6.38 3.12 15.08
CA MET A 396 -7.28 2.23 15.84
C MET A 396 -8.39 1.63 14.95
N GLU A 397 -8.95 2.43 14.06
CA GLU A 397 -10.02 2.04 13.13
C GLU A 397 -9.55 0.90 12.20
N TYR A 398 -8.38 1.06 11.61
CA TYR A 398 -7.78 0.04 10.74
C TYR A 398 -7.32 -1.20 11.51
N SER A 399 -6.87 -1.03 12.76
CA SER A 399 -6.47 -2.16 13.62
C SER A 399 -7.65 -3.08 13.93
N VAL A 400 -8.83 -2.52 14.17
CA VAL A 400 -10.07 -3.28 14.43
C VAL A 400 -10.51 -4.03 13.17
N GLU A 401 -10.54 -3.34 12.03
CA GLU A 401 -10.93 -3.94 10.75
C GLU A 401 -9.95 -5.03 10.32
N LEU A 402 -8.65 -4.79 10.45
CA LEU A 402 -7.63 -5.78 10.14
C LEU A 402 -7.80 -7.07 10.95
N ARG A 403 -8.05 -6.97 12.26
CA ARG A 403 -8.30 -8.14 13.10
C ARG A 403 -9.54 -8.91 12.65
N ARG A 404 -10.62 -8.19 12.33
CA ARG A 404 -11.85 -8.79 11.83
C ARG A 404 -11.65 -9.51 10.49
N LEU A 405 -10.90 -8.92 9.56
CA LEU A 405 -10.57 -9.54 8.27
C LEU A 405 -9.77 -10.83 8.48
N ILE A 406 -8.79 -10.82 9.37
CA ILE A 406 -7.99 -12.01 9.69
C ILE A 406 -8.84 -13.10 10.34
N ASP A 407 -9.74 -12.75 11.25
CA ASP A 407 -10.64 -13.72 11.88
C ASP A 407 -11.54 -14.40 10.84
N LEU A 408 -12.09 -13.65 9.88
CA LEU A 408 -12.88 -14.19 8.76
C LEU A 408 -12.06 -15.15 7.88
N GLU A 409 -10.85 -14.78 7.51
CA GLU A 409 -9.95 -15.65 6.72
C GLU A 409 -9.59 -16.94 7.48
N MET A 410 -9.50 -16.88 8.82
CA MET A 410 -9.26 -18.07 9.64
C MET A 410 -10.48 -18.98 9.72
N GLU A 411 -11.70 -18.45 9.75
CA GLU A 411 -12.94 -19.26 9.73
C GLU A 411 -13.07 -20.01 8.41
N ASP A 412 -12.83 -19.37 7.28
CA ASP A 412 -12.89 -19.98 5.94
C ASP A 412 -11.79 -21.03 5.71
N SER A 413 -10.70 -21.00 6.49
CA SER A 413 -9.54 -21.92 6.34
C SER A 413 -9.81 -23.36 6.86
N ILE A 414 -10.90 -23.58 7.57
CA ILE A 414 -11.19 -24.84 8.30
C ILE A 414 -12.38 -25.62 7.68
N GLY A 415 -13.00 -25.06 6.63
CA GLY A 415 -14.10 -25.69 5.89
C GLY A 415 -13.69 -26.82 4.95
#